data_bb5f274c1ced01cee1076278f06d8f92
#
_entry.id   bb5f274c1ced01cee1076278f06d8f92
#
_cell.length_a   1.000
_cell.length_b   1.000
_cell.length_c   1.000
_cell.angle_alpha   90.00
_cell.angle_beta   90.00
_cell.angle_gamma   90.00
#
_symmetry.space_group_name_H-M   'P 1'
#
loop_
_entity.id
_entity.type
_entity.pdbx_description
1 polymer ?
#
loop_
_entity_poly.entity_id
_entity_poly.type
_entity_poly.pdbx_seq_one_letter_code
_entity_poly.pdbx_strand_id
1 'polypeptide(L)'
;MLFGSFFALNPVVRPQVAGFLEYAKEHGAILYYDINFRASHQNEIMKITPNLIENLEMADFVRGSHEDFGILYKKPEADKVYNAEISFYCKKFICTQGAEPVEVRAENGFAKSYPSEKMKPVSTIGAGDNFNAGFVFGLIKDGITREDIDRGLSEAQWDSLLVSAQEFSTECCKDIYNYVSKEFGEEKKKEL
;
A
#
# COMPACT_ATOMS: atom_id res chain seq x y z
N MET A 1 -2.82 -11.09 0.58
CA MET A 1 -4.08 -10.59 -0.05
C MET A 1 -4.02 -9.08 -0.14
N LEU A 2 -4.18 -8.50 -1.32
CA LEU A 2 -4.32 -7.07 -1.54
C LEU A 2 -5.81 -6.70 -1.60
N PHE A 3 -6.22 -5.68 -0.87
CA PHE A 3 -7.59 -5.15 -0.90
C PHE A 3 -7.56 -3.63 -0.71
N GLY A 4 -8.65 -2.94 -1.09
CA GLY A 4 -8.66 -1.49 -0.92
C GLY A 4 -9.68 -0.76 -1.78
N SER A 5 -9.38 0.51 -2.03
CA SER A 5 -10.20 1.50 -2.71
C SER A 5 -11.59 1.69 -2.09
N PHE A 6 -12.45 2.48 -2.73
CA PHE A 6 -13.83 2.71 -2.26
C PHE A 6 -14.66 1.42 -2.20
N PHE A 7 -14.30 0.38 -2.97
CA PHE A 7 -14.96 -0.92 -2.89
C PHE A 7 -14.90 -1.52 -1.48
N ALA A 8 -13.73 -1.50 -0.84
CA ALA A 8 -13.54 -2.01 0.51
C ALA A 8 -14.23 -1.15 1.60
N LEU A 9 -14.63 0.07 1.26
CA LEU A 9 -15.30 1.02 2.14
C LEU A 9 -16.82 1.07 1.94
N ASN A 10 -17.31 0.53 0.82
CA ASN A 10 -18.72 0.65 0.43
C ASN A 10 -19.63 -0.13 1.40
N PRO A 11 -20.56 0.55 2.11
CA PRO A 11 -21.43 -0.10 3.10
C PRO A 11 -22.32 -1.23 2.54
N VAL A 12 -22.61 -1.20 1.24
CA VAL A 12 -23.48 -2.22 0.60
C VAL A 12 -22.80 -3.57 0.54
N VAL A 13 -21.49 -3.59 0.22
CA VAL A 13 -20.71 -4.83 0.10
C VAL A 13 -19.86 -5.13 1.34
N ARG A 14 -19.93 -4.26 2.36
CA ARG A 14 -19.09 -4.38 3.56
C ARG A 14 -19.18 -5.74 4.27
N PRO A 15 -20.37 -6.35 4.47
CA PRO A 15 -20.45 -7.65 5.13
C PRO A 15 -19.69 -8.76 4.39
N GLN A 16 -19.72 -8.74 3.06
CA GLN A 16 -19.01 -9.72 2.23
C GLN A 16 -17.48 -9.46 2.28
N VAL A 17 -17.08 -8.19 2.21
CA VAL A 17 -15.66 -7.81 2.33
C VAL A 17 -15.12 -8.22 3.69
N ALA A 18 -15.81 -7.90 4.78
CA ALA A 18 -15.40 -8.26 6.15
C ALA A 18 -15.23 -9.77 6.30
N GLY A 19 -16.24 -10.55 5.92
CA GLY A 19 -16.17 -12.02 6.01
C GLY A 19 -15.04 -12.62 5.17
N PHE A 20 -14.71 -12.00 4.02
CA PHE A 20 -13.59 -12.45 3.20
C PHE A 20 -12.23 -12.11 3.81
N LEU A 21 -12.10 -10.93 4.44
CA LEU A 21 -10.88 -10.52 5.15
C LEU A 21 -10.65 -11.40 6.39
N GLU A 22 -11.70 -11.66 7.18
CA GLU A 22 -11.66 -12.56 8.33
C GLU A 22 -11.19 -13.95 7.91
N TYR A 23 -11.83 -14.53 6.89
CA TYR A 23 -11.45 -15.82 6.33
C TYR A 23 -9.96 -15.85 5.90
N ALA A 24 -9.50 -14.83 5.18
CA ALA A 24 -8.12 -14.74 4.74
C ALA A 24 -7.14 -14.69 5.93
N LYS A 25 -7.47 -13.91 6.97
CA LYS A 25 -6.67 -13.77 8.19
C LYS A 25 -6.60 -15.09 8.97
N GLU A 26 -7.72 -15.80 9.14
CA GLU A 26 -7.80 -17.12 9.78
C GLU A 26 -6.94 -18.17 9.06
N HIS A 27 -6.74 -18.01 7.74
CA HIS A 27 -5.89 -18.89 6.93
C HIS A 27 -4.46 -18.39 6.76
N GLY A 28 -4.03 -17.43 7.60
CA GLY A 28 -2.64 -16.97 7.64
C GLY A 28 -2.23 -16.05 6.49
N ALA A 29 -3.19 -15.50 5.74
CA ALA A 29 -2.87 -14.56 4.67
C ALA A 29 -2.30 -13.25 5.22
N ILE A 30 -1.30 -12.68 4.54
CA ILE A 30 -0.84 -11.32 4.76
C ILE A 30 -1.82 -10.36 4.10
N LEU A 31 -2.35 -9.40 4.88
CA LEU A 31 -3.35 -8.44 4.42
C LEU A 31 -2.70 -7.09 4.14
N TYR A 32 -2.69 -6.69 2.87
CA TYR A 32 -2.17 -5.41 2.40
C TYR A 32 -3.34 -4.52 1.98
N TYR A 33 -3.56 -3.41 2.69
CA TYR A 33 -4.63 -2.46 2.46
C TYR A 33 -4.12 -1.25 1.68
N ASP A 34 -4.64 -1.02 0.47
CA ASP A 34 -4.44 0.20 -0.29
C ASP A 34 -5.65 1.12 -0.14
N ILE A 35 -5.48 2.23 0.53
CA ILE A 35 -6.57 3.19 0.82
C ILE A 35 -7.17 3.71 -0.48
N ASN A 36 -6.36 4.18 -1.43
CA ASN A 36 -6.75 4.64 -2.77
C ASN A 36 -8.11 5.39 -2.77
N PHE A 37 -8.18 6.45 -1.97
CA PHE A 37 -9.40 7.20 -1.74
C PHE A 37 -9.50 8.41 -2.68
N ARG A 38 -10.58 8.49 -3.44
CA ARG A 38 -10.73 9.54 -4.45
C ARG A 38 -11.56 10.70 -3.95
N ALA A 39 -11.23 11.93 -4.38
CA ALA A 39 -11.92 13.16 -4.03
C ALA A 39 -13.43 13.12 -4.37
N SER A 40 -13.85 12.34 -5.36
CA SER A 40 -15.28 12.13 -5.71
C SER A 40 -16.12 11.58 -4.55
N HIS A 41 -15.49 10.90 -3.59
CA HIS A 41 -16.15 10.31 -2.41
C HIS A 41 -15.98 11.13 -1.12
N GLN A 42 -15.42 12.34 -1.21
CA GLN A 42 -15.13 13.18 -0.04
C GLN A 42 -16.36 13.43 0.85
N ASN A 43 -17.53 13.57 0.25
CA ASN A 43 -18.79 13.81 0.99
C ASN A 43 -19.28 12.57 1.75
N GLU A 44 -18.70 11.39 1.49
CA GLU A 44 -19.08 10.13 2.13
C GLU A 44 -18.19 9.78 3.33
N ILE A 45 -17.14 10.58 3.62
CA ILE A 45 -16.12 10.27 4.62
C ILE A 45 -16.74 9.86 5.96
N MET A 46 -17.68 10.62 6.50
CA MET A 46 -18.32 10.30 7.78
C MET A 46 -19.05 8.95 7.76
N LYS A 47 -19.67 8.62 6.62
CA LYS A 47 -20.42 7.37 6.45
C LYS A 47 -19.50 6.15 6.36
N ILE A 48 -18.32 6.30 5.74
CA ILE A 48 -17.41 5.21 5.49
C ILE A 48 -16.32 5.06 6.57
N THR A 49 -16.17 6.04 7.46
CA THR A 49 -15.15 6.02 8.51
C THR A 49 -15.16 4.75 9.37
N PRO A 50 -16.30 4.19 9.80
CA PRO A 50 -16.27 2.91 10.52
C PRO A 50 -15.63 1.79 9.72
N ASN A 51 -15.95 1.64 8.45
CA ASN A 51 -15.38 0.62 7.57
C ASN A 51 -13.88 0.86 7.30
N LEU A 52 -13.46 2.14 7.24
CA LEU A 52 -12.06 2.50 7.12
C LEU A 52 -11.27 2.05 8.34
N ILE A 53 -11.77 2.30 9.55
CA ILE A 53 -11.14 1.86 10.80
C ILE A 53 -11.02 0.34 10.84
N GLU A 54 -12.09 -0.39 10.55
CA GLU A 54 -12.05 -1.86 10.50
C GLU A 54 -11.02 -2.37 9.48
N ASN A 55 -10.89 -1.73 8.31
CA ASN A 55 -9.85 -2.11 7.34
C ASN A 55 -8.44 -1.88 7.88
N LEU A 56 -8.21 -0.76 8.59
CA LEU A 56 -6.94 -0.46 9.23
C LEU A 56 -6.58 -1.48 10.31
N GLU A 57 -7.56 -1.92 11.12
CA GLU A 57 -7.37 -2.94 12.17
C GLU A 57 -7.10 -4.33 11.60
N MET A 58 -7.67 -4.64 10.45
CA MET A 58 -7.49 -5.93 9.79
C MET A 58 -6.14 -6.05 9.07
N ALA A 59 -5.61 -4.92 8.58
CA ALA A 59 -4.44 -4.87 7.71
C ALA A 59 -3.13 -5.13 8.46
N ASP A 60 -2.23 -5.86 7.80
CA ASP A 60 -0.82 -5.99 8.21
C ASP A 60 0.02 -4.81 7.68
N PHE A 61 -0.33 -4.34 6.49
CA PHE A 61 0.26 -3.17 5.85
C PHE A 61 -0.83 -2.22 5.40
N VAL A 62 -0.62 -0.94 5.65
CA VAL A 62 -1.46 0.14 5.13
C VAL A 62 -0.64 0.99 4.18
N ARG A 63 -1.10 1.14 2.95
CA ARG A 63 -0.54 2.05 1.96
C ARG A 63 -1.57 3.08 1.55
N GLY A 64 -1.13 4.29 1.34
CA GLY A 64 -1.90 5.36 0.71
C GLY A 64 -0.99 6.39 0.10
N SER A 65 -1.55 7.30 -0.69
CA SER A 65 -0.83 8.47 -1.18
C SER A 65 -1.01 9.66 -0.24
N HIS A 66 -0.10 10.63 -0.31
CA HIS A 66 -0.27 11.91 0.39
C HIS A 66 -1.58 12.62 -0.01
N GLU A 67 -2.08 12.39 -1.23
CA GLU A 67 -3.37 12.92 -1.69
C GLU A 67 -4.53 12.26 -0.95
N ASP A 68 -4.51 10.91 -0.80
CA ASP A 68 -5.52 10.17 -0.04
C ASP A 68 -5.62 10.72 1.39
N PHE A 69 -4.48 10.88 2.05
CA PHE A 69 -4.41 11.37 3.41
C PHE A 69 -4.81 12.84 3.53
N GLY A 70 -4.45 13.66 2.53
CA GLY A 70 -4.92 15.04 2.43
C GLY A 70 -6.43 15.15 2.35
N ILE A 71 -7.09 14.23 1.63
CA ILE A 71 -8.55 14.20 1.51
C ILE A 71 -9.19 13.69 2.80
N LEU A 72 -8.72 12.55 3.32
CA LEU A 72 -9.33 11.86 4.47
C LEU A 72 -9.12 12.63 5.78
N TYR A 73 -7.89 13.08 6.04
CA TYR A 73 -7.49 13.58 7.35
C TYR A 73 -7.08 15.05 7.35
N LYS A 74 -7.07 15.71 6.19
CA LYS A 74 -6.56 17.09 6.00
C LYS A 74 -5.08 17.23 6.44
N LYS A 75 -4.33 16.14 6.38
CA LYS A 75 -2.92 16.00 6.76
C LYS A 75 -2.23 15.18 5.69
N PRO A 76 -1.47 15.76 4.77
CA PRO A 76 -0.75 15.00 3.73
C PRO A 76 0.60 14.44 4.23
N GLU A 77 1.13 14.95 5.35
CA GLU A 77 2.46 14.60 5.84
C GLU A 77 2.46 13.23 6.54
N ALA A 78 3.33 12.32 6.08
CA ALA A 78 3.39 10.93 6.53
C ALA A 78 3.48 10.78 8.06
N ASP A 79 4.33 11.57 8.73
CA ASP A 79 4.49 11.51 10.19
C ASP A 79 3.20 11.90 10.94
N LYS A 80 2.53 12.96 10.47
CA LYS A 80 1.29 13.42 11.10
C LYS A 80 0.18 12.40 10.94
N VAL A 81 0.07 11.80 9.74
CA VAL A 81 -0.93 10.76 9.46
C VAL A 81 -0.64 9.51 10.27
N TYR A 82 0.60 9.02 10.23
CA TYR A 82 0.96 7.84 10.98
C TYR A 82 0.68 7.98 12.47
N ASN A 83 1.19 9.03 13.10
CA ASN A 83 1.10 9.21 14.54
C ASN A 83 -0.32 9.52 15.03
N ALA A 84 -1.13 10.24 14.24
CA ALA A 84 -2.45 10.68 14.68
C ALA A 84 -3.60 9.77 14.23
N GLU A 85 -3.43 9.00 13.14
CA GLU A 85 -4.54 8.32 12.50
C GLU A 85 -4.31 6.81 12.30
N ILE A 86 -3.10 6.37 11.92
CA ILE A 86 -2.86 4.99 11.47
C ILE A 86 -2.24 4.11 12.57
N SER A 87 -1.26 4.62 13.32
CA SER A 87 -0.44 3.82 14.25
C SER A 87 -1.23 3.15 15.39
N PHE A 88 -2.44 3.63 15.66
CA PHE A 88 -3.36 3.02 16.63
C PHE A 88 -3.91 1.67 16.16
N TYR A 89 -4.02 1.48 14.86
CA TYR A 89 -4.67 0.33 14.21
C TYR A 89 -3.67 -0.58 13.50
N CYS A 90 -2.78 0.00 12.67
CA CYS A 90 -1.77 -0.71 11.92
C CYS A 90 -0.38 -0.12 12.14
N LYS A 91 0.62 -0.97 12.33
CA LYS A 91 2.00 -0.51 12.60
C LYS A 91 2.83 -0.33 11.33
N LYS A 92 2.52 -1.03 10.23
CA LYS A 92 3.28 -0.97 8.99
C LYS A 92 2.58 -0.06 7.99
N PHE A 93 3.16 1.11 7.79
CA PHE A 93 2.59 2.20 7.02
C PHE A 93 3.51 2.64 5.89
N ILE A 94 2.95 2.84 4.71
CA ILE A 94 3.63 3.28 3.50
C ILE A 94 2.88 4.48 2.92
N CYS A 95 3.56 5.62 2.77
CA CYS A 95 3.03 6.82 2.15
C CYS A 95 3.77 7.13 0.86
N THR A 96 3.09 7.04 -0.27
CA THR A 96 3.64 7.42 -1.57
C THR A 96 3.34 8.89 -1.87
N GLN A 97 4.28 9.59 -2.53
CA GLN A 97 4.21 11.04 -2.73
C GLN A 97 4.58 11.45 -4.17
N GLY A 98 4.17 10.63 -5.15
CA GLY A 98 4.50 10.86 -6.57
C GLY A 98 6.00 10.78 -6.82
N ALA A 99 6.62 11.88 -7.25
CA ALA A 99 8.06 11.95 -7.50
C ALA A 99 8.91 12.14 -6.22
N GLU A 100 8.28 12.50 -5.10
CA GLU A 100 8.94 12.64 -3.82
C GLU A 100 9.19 11.26 -3.18
N PRO A 101 10.08 11.17 -2.16
CA PRO A 101 10.38 9.90 -1.51
C PRO A 101 9.15 9.18 -0.96
N VAL A 102 9.18 7.86 -1.01
CA VAL A 102 8.20 7.02 -0.31
C VAL A 102 8.58 6.96 1.17
N GLU A 103 7.65 7.33 2.03
CA GLU A 103 7.83 7.32 3.48
C GLU A 103 7.30 6.02 4.08
N VAL A 104 8.13 5.34 4.88
CA VAL A 104 7.75 4.14 5.61
C VAL A 104 7.84 4.39 7.11
N ARG A 105 6.83 3.94 7.84
CA ARG A 105 6.81 3.91 9.30
C ARG A 105 6.38 2.53 9.76
N ALA A 106 7.05 2.01 10.78
CA ALA A 106 6.70 0.70 11.33
C ALA A 106 6.91 0.64 12.84
N GLU A 107 6.71 -0.54 13.40
CA GLU A 107 6.93 -0.83 14.80
C GLU A 107 8.35 -0.49 15.27
N ASN A 108 8.52 -0.34 16.58
CA ASN A 108 9.81 -0.03 17.23
C ASN A 108 10.46 1.29 16.78
N GLY A 109 9.65 2.23 16.26
CA GLY A 109 10.12 3.52 15.82
C GLY A 109 10.85 3.49 14.47
N PHE A 110 10.68 2.43 13.67
CA PHE A 110 11.26 2.39 12.34
C PHE A 110 10.65 3.49 11.46
N ALA A 111 11.52 4.31 10.89
CA ALA A 111 11.17 5.40 10.00
C ALA A 111 12.24 5.53 8.92
N LYS A 112 11.86 5.39 7.67
CA LYS A 112 12.80 5.48 6.53
C LYS A 112 12.12 6.11 5.32
N SER A 113 12.89 6.96 4.63
CA SER A 113 12.51 7.57 3.35
C SER A 113 13.25 6.88 2.22
N TYR A 114 12.52 6.46 1.21
CA TYR A 114 13.04 5.78 0.03
C TYR A 114 12.95 6.72 -1.17
N PRO A 115 14.07 7.23 -1.67
CA PRO A 115 14.06 8.15 -2.81
C PRO A 115 13.39 7.54 -4.03
N SER A 116 12.52 8.30 -4.69
CA SER A 116 11.96 7.92 -5.97
C SER A 116 12.96 8.14 -7.11
N GLU A 117 12.92 7.27 -8.13
CA GLU A 117 13.75 7.46 -9.30
C GLU A 117 13.37 8.75 -10.04
N LYS A 118 14.37 9.58 -10.34
CA LYS A 118 14.16 10.82 -11.08
C LYS A 118 14.00 10.52 -12.56
N MET A 119 12.77 10.52 -13.01
CA MET A 119 12.42 10.33 -14.42
C MET A 119 11.35 11.34 -14.85
N LYS A 120 11.22 11.55 -16.15
CA LYS A 120 10.08 12.26 -16.73
C LYS A 120 9.05 11.21 -17.14
N PRO A 121 7.94 11.06 -16.41
CA PRO A 121 6.94 10.04 -16.72
C PRO A 121 6.22 10.35 -18.03
N VAL A 122 5.89 9.32 -18.79
CA VAL A 122 4.97 9.40 -19.93
C VAL A 122 3.53 9.46 -19.40
N SER A 123 3.22 8.62 -18.41
CA SER A 123 1.95 8.63 -17.69
C SER A 123 2.20 8.20 -16.24
N THR A 124 1.39 8.69 -15.30
CA THR A 124 1.39 8.23 -13.90
C THR A 124 0.16 7.39 -13.56
N ILE A 125 -0.71 7.14 -14.55
CA ILE A 125 -1.90 6.31 -14.38
C ILE A 125 -1.46 4.87 -14.11
N GLY A 126 -1.95 4.29 -13.01
CA GLY A 126 -1.60 2.94 -12.60
C GLY A 126 -0.28 2.81 -11.83
N ALA A 127 0.49 3.90 -11.62
CA ALA A 127 1.73 3.87 -10.85
C ALA A 127 1.53 3.30 -9.43
N GLY A 128 0.45 3.70 -8.75
CA GLY A 128 0.09 3.17 -7.43
C GLY A 128 -0.27 1.69 -7.45
N ASP A 129 -1.04 1.25 -8.45
CA ASP A 129 -1.43 -0.15 -8.60
C ASP A 129 -0.21 -1.04 -8.88
N ASN A 130 0.71 -0.56 -9.73
CA ASN A 130 1.96 -1.26 -10.02
C ASN A 130 2.93 -1.22 -8.84
N PHE A 131 2.96 -0.14 -8.05
CA PHE A 131 3.69 -0.13 -6.77
C PHE A 131 3.18 -1.25 -5.85
N ASN A 132 1.88 -1.39 -5.69
CA ASN A 132 1.27 -2.45 -4.90
C ASN A 132 1.63 -3.85 -5.45
N ALA A 133 1.58 -4.02 -6.78
CA ALA A 133 1.97 -5.27 -7.42
C ALA A 133 3.45 -5.62 -7.17
N GLY A 134 4.35 -4.63 -7.28
CA GLY A 134 5.77 -4.79 -6.98
C GLY A 134 6.03 -5.10 -5.51
N PHE A 135 5.27 -4.50 -4.58
CA PHE A 135 5.38 -4.83 -3.16
C PHE A 135 4.97 -6.28 -2.89
N VAL A 136 3.84 -6.73 -3.46
CA VAL A 136 3.37 -8.12 -3.35
C VAL A 136 4.37 -9.09 -4.00
N PHE A 137 4.93 -8.72 -5.15
CA PHE A 137 6.00 -9.48 -5.79
C PHE A 137 7.21 -9.64 -4.85
N GLY A 138 7.65 -8.55 -4.22
CA GLY A 138 8.74 -8.58 -3.24
C GLY A 138 8.46 -9.51 -2.06
N LEU A 139 7.23 -9.49 -1.51
CA LEU A 139 6.83 -10.42 -0.44
C LEU A 139 7.00 -11.88 -0.85
N ILE A 140 6.63 -12.22 -2.10
CA ILE A 140 6.74 -13.58 -2.63
C ILE A 140 8.21 -13.94 -2.91
N LYS A 141 8.93 -13.05 -3.59
CA LYS A 141 10.35 -13.22 -3.95
C LYS A 141 11.24 -13.47 -2.73
N ASP A 142 11.02 -12.68 -1.69
CA ASP A 142 11.83 -12.77 -0.46
C ASP A 142 11.30 -13.82 0.52
N GLY A 143 10.23 -14.54 0.15
CA GLY A 143 9.63 -15.57 0.99
C GLY A 143 9.13 -15.06 2.34
N ILE A 144 8.63 -13.81 2.39
CA ILE A 144 8.13 -13.20 3.63
C ILE A 144 6.92 -13.98 4.16
N THR A 145 7.03 -14.48 5.37
CA THR A 145 6.03 -15.31 6.02
C THR A 145 5.15 -14.52 6.99
N ARG A 146 4.08 -15.14 7.47
CA ARG A 146 3.26 -14.59 8.56
C ARG A 146 4.11 -14.34 9.82
N GLU A 147 5.04 -15.23 10.14
CA GLU A 147 5.93 -15.09 11.30
C GLU A 147 6.85 -13.88 11.18
N ASP A 148 7.34 -13.57 9.96
CA ASP A 148 8.14 -12.36 9.72
C ASP A 148 7.32 -11.10 9.96
N ILE A 149 6.05 -11.09 9.50
CA ILE A 149 5.14 -9.97 9.73
C ILE A 149 4.87 -9.75 11.21
N ASP A 150 4.62 -10.83 11.95
CA ASP A 150 4.29 -10.78 13.38
C ASP A 150 5.49 -10.36 14.23
N ARG A 151 6.70 -10.78 13.85
CA ARG A 151 7.97 -10.39 14.49
C ARG A 151 8.36 -8.93 14.18
N GLY A 152 7.88 -8.38 13.08
CA GLY A 152 8.34 -7.14 12.47
C GLY A 152 9.46 -7.36 11.46
N LEU A 153 9.37 -6.65 10.34
CA LEU A 153 10.35 -6.76 9.26
C LEU A 153 11.67 -6.06 9.63
N SER A 154 12.77 -6.67 9.24
CA SER A 154 14.09 -6.05 9.29
C SER A 154 14.21 -4.92 8.26
N GLU A 155 15.17 -4.01 8.47
CA GLU A 155 15.47 -2.96 7.50
C GLU A 155 15.80 -3.52 6.11
N ALA A 156 16.56 -4.60 6.01
CA ALA A 156 16.90 -5.23 4.74
C ALA A 156 15.67 -5.79 4.01
N GLN A 157 14.70 -6.36 4.74
CA GLN A 157 13.43 -6.79 4.16
C GLN A 157 12.62 -5.60 3.64
N TRP A 158 12.51 -4.52 4.42
CA TRP A 158 11.89 -3.28 3.96
C TRP A 158 12.55 -2.73 2.70
N ASP A 159 13.89 -2.69 2.66
CA ASP A 159 14.64 -2.21 1.50
C ASP A 159 14.32 -3.01 0.24
N SER A 160 14.33 -4.35 0.33
CA SER A 160 14.00 -5.23 -0.79
C SER A 160 12.57 -5.04 -1.29
N LEU A 161 11.59 -4.95 -0.38
CA LEU A 161 10.19 -4.74 -0.72
C LEU A 161 9.97 -3.40 -1.42
N LEU A 162 10.57 -2.31 -0.90
CA LEU A 162 10.42 -0.97 -1.47
C LEU A 162 11.14 -0.82 -2.81
N VAL A 163 12.31 -1.47 -2.99
CA VAL A 163 13.00 -1.52 -4.30
C VAL A 163 12.08 -2.19 -5.32
N SER A 164 11.55 -3.37 -5.04
CA SER A 164 10.63 -4.07 -5.94
C SER A 164 9.38 -3.22 -6.26
N ALA A 165 8.78 -2.60 -5.26
CA ALA A 165 7.60 -1.74 -5.44
C ALA A 165 7.88 -0.53 -6.34
N GLN A 166 9.02 0.15 -6.13
CA GLN A 166 9.41 1.31 -6.92
C GLN A 166 9.79 0.93 -8.36
N GLU A 167 10.46 -0.20 -8.58
CA GLU A 167 10.79 -0.70 -9.92
C GLU A 167 9.53 -0.92 -10.78
N PHE A 168 8.50 -1.60 -10.23
CA PHE A 168 7.23 -1.81 -10.94
C PHE A 168 6.50 -0.48 -11.21
N SER A 169 6.46 0.42 -10.24
CA SER A 169 5.85 1.74 -10.41
C SER A 169 6.57 2.58 -11.47
N THR A 170 7.91 2.58 -11.43
CA THR A 170 8.75 3.29 -12.41
C THR A 170 8.58 2.73 -13.82
N GLU A 171 8.57 1.40 -13.96
CA GLU A 171 8.36 0.76 -15.26
C GLU A 171 7.00 1.14 -15.86
N CYS A 172 5.94 1.09 -15.07
CA CYS A 172 4.60 1.54 -15.49
C CYS A 172 4.61 2.98 -16.01
N CYS A 173 5.39 3.87 -15.39
CA CYS A 173 5.45 5.28 -15.78
C CYS A 173 6.19 5.55 -17.10
N LYS A 174 6.85 4.57 -17.70
CA LYS A 174 7.58 4.71 -18.97
C LYS A 174 6.68 4.69 -20.20
N ASP A 175 5.42 4.26 -20.06
CA ASP A 175 4.48 4.16 -21.16
C ASP A 175 3.13 4.84 -20.83
N ILE A 176 2.25 4.93 -21.83
CA ILE A 176 0.86 5.40 -21.68
C ILE A 176 -0.06 4.36 -21.04
N TYR A 177 0.36 3.10 -21.03
CA TYR A 177 -0.40 1.99 -20.44
C TYR A 177 -0.26 1.99 -18.91
N ASN A 178 -1.25 1.44 -18.24
CA ASN A 178 -1.29 1.37 -16.78
C ASN A 178 -0.79 0.02 -16.22
N TYR A 179 0.12 -0.62 -16.92
CA TYR A 179 0.75 -1.89 -16.56
C TYR A 179 2.22 -1.91 -17.01
N VAL A 180 3.01 -2.78 -16.42
CA VAL A 180 4.42 -2.99 -16.78
C VAL A 180 4.55 -3.68 -18.15
N SER A 181 5.67 -3.45 -18.82
CA SER A 181 5.95 -4.11 -20.10
C SER A 181 6.04 -5.64 -19.94
N LYS A 182 5.75 -6.36 -21.03
CA LYS A 182 5.83 -7.82 -21.03
C LYS A 182 7.28 -8.29 -20.77
N GLU A 183 8.23 -7.60 -21.36
CA GLU A 183 9.67 -7.85 -21.22
C GLU A 183 10.09 -7.73 -19.75
N PHE A 184 9.68 -6.66 -19.08
CA PHE A 184 9.92 -6.47 -17.64
C PHE A 184 9.29 -7.61 -16.82
N GLY A 185 8.04 -7.98 -17.13
CA GLY A 185 7.34 -9.06 -16.43
C GLY A 185 8.06 -10.42 -16.59
N GLU A 186 8.55 -10.75 -17.78
CA GLU A 186 9.31 -11.98 -18.01
C GLU A 186 10.70 -11.97 -17.36
N GLU A 187 11.32 -10.80 -17.21
CA GLU A 187 12.56 -10.64 -16.44
C GLU A 187 12.31 -10.88 -14.95
N LYS A 188 11.32 -10.21 -14.38
CA LYS A 188 10.96 -10.36 -12.96
C LYS A 188 10.52 -11.77 -12.59
N LYS A 189 9.85 -12.48 -13.50
CA LYS A 189 9.49 -13.88 -13.29
C LYS A 189 10.67 -14.80 -13.03
N LYS A 190 11.87 -14.46 -13.52
CA LYS A 190 13.10 -15.26 -13.28
C LYS A 190 13.65 -15.09 -11.87
N GLU A 191 13.18 -14.08 -11.13
CA GLU A 191 13.59 -13.82 -9.75
C GLU A 191 12.74 -14.63 -8.73
N LEU A 192 11.62 -15.24 -9.14
CA LEU A 192 10.78 -16.15 -8.36
C LEU A 192 11.26 -17.59 -8.45
#